data_4a227070eb75528ccb22b6abe8032fe6
#
_entry.id   4a227070eb75528ccb22b6abe8032fe6
#
_cell.length_a   1.000
_cell.length_b   1.000
_cell.length_c   1.000
_cell.angle_alpha   90.00
_cell.angle_beta   90.00
_cell.angle_gamma   90.00
#
_symmetry.space_group_name_H-M   'P 1'
#
loop_
_entity.id
_entity.type
_entity.pdbx_description
1 polymer ?
#
loop_
_entity_poly.entity_id
_entity_poly.type
_entity_poly.pdbx_seq_one_letter_code
_entity_poly.pdbx_strand_id
1 'polypeptide(L)'
;MNDRIPIVLKADGDCAYAEALAAHLKTTLLHTTPDAPVWLSVDAAGLSLTDGDQAMRGDFTKLQKRLQYHNLTHELLVKATKVKGREKLRVIDATAGMGEDSLLLAAAGCEVTLYEQDPVIAALLQDTMRRALEEAALHEIVMRMQLVEGDSIGHLRKLGEAGTGSDAPEDDAGHDCSTLTASAATGDGADASTSGAEGTTNDAAATMNSADRALKRPDVIYLDPMFPERQKSGLVKKKFQLIHYLEAPAENEETLMQAAIDARPFKIVVKRPAKGPYLAGLKPSYSLDGKAIRYDCYVFPENA
;
A
#
# COMPACT_ATOMS: atom_id res chain seq x y z
N MET A 1 19.81 14.33 -14.61
CA MET A 1 19.29 13.41 -15.66
C MET A 1 18.71 12.24 -14.90
N ASN A 2 17.40 12.09 -14.92
CA ASN A 2 16.77 10.88 -14.37
C ASN A 2 17.04 9.77 -15.38
N ASP A 3 18.13 9.01 -15.18
CA ASP A 3 18.41 7.82 -15.98
C ASP A 3 17.31 6.82 -15.66
N ARG A 4 16.33 6.76 -16.56
CA ARG A 4 15.18 5.87 -16.41
C ARG A 4 15.67 4.44 -16.40
N ILE A 5 15.31 3.70 -15.36
CA ILE A 5 15.70 2.30 -15.19
C ILE A 5 15.10 1.49 -16.34
N PRO A 6 15.91 0.84 -17.20
CA PRO A 6 15.38 0.05 -18.31
C PRO A 6 14.72 -1.23 -17.82
N ILE A 7 13.84 -1.80 -18.65
CA ILE A 7 13.18 -3.07 -18.39
C ILE A 7 13.75 -4.12 -19.33
N VAL A 8 14.09 -5.28 -18.81
CA VAL A 8 14.52 -6.47 -19.57
C VAL A 8 13.43 -7.52 -19.53
N LEU A 9 12.86 -7.85 -20.68
CA LEU A 9 11.95 -8.99 -20.83
C LEU A 9 12.77 -10.26 -21.04
N LYS A 10 12.61 -11.24 -20.15
CA LYS A 10 13.17 -12.58 -20.29
C LYS A 10 12.30 -13.44 -21.21
N ALA A 11 12.85 -14.53 -21.74
CA ALA A 11 12.17 -15.38 -22.70
C ALA A 11 10.87 -16.03 -22.17
N ASP A 12 10.78 -16.21 -20.85
CA ASP A 12 9.64 -16.76 -20.12
C ASP A 12 8.74 -15.70 -19.46
N GLY A 13 9.04 -14.41 -19.69
CA GLY A 13 8.29 -13.29 -19.12
C GLY A 13 7.05 -12.93 -19.92
N ASP A 14 6.10 -12.28 -19.26
CA ASP A 14 4.88 -11.75 -19.88
C ASP A 14 5.19 -10.48 -20.70
N CYS A 15 5.07 -10.59 -22.02
CA CYS A 15 5.37 -9.51 -22.97
C CYS A 15 4.40 -8.35 -22.80
N ALA A 16 3.10 -8.63 -22.69
CA ALA A 16 2.07 -7.57 -22.58
C ALA A 16 2.24 -6.77 -21.29
N TYR A 17 2.54 -7.45 -20.17
CA TYR A 17 2.87 -6.80 -18.92
C TYR A 17 4.12 -5.92 -19.03
N ALA A 18 5.20 -6.44 -19.65
CA ALA A 18 6.45 -5.69 -19.80
C ALA A 18 6.29 -4.44 -20.68
N GLU A 19 5.51 -4.53 -21.76
CA GLU A 19 5.17 -3.40 -22.64
C GLU A 19 4.36 -2.33 -21.91
N ALA A 20 3.31 -2.74 -21.18
CA ALA A 20 2.49 -1.83 -20.38
C ALA A 20 3.31 -1.13 -19.30
N LEU A 21 4.19 -1.88 -18.61
CA LEU A 21 5.08 -1.35 -17.59
C LEU A 21 6.09 -0.35 -18.18
N ALA A 22 6.67 -0.66 -19.35
CA ALA A 22 7.61 0.24 -20.03
C ALA A 22 6.94 1.56 -20.45
N ALA A 23 5.70 1.47 -20.92
CA ALA A 23 4.90 2.65 -21.26
C ALA A 23 4.58 3.49 -20.01
N HIS A 24 4.17 2.84 -18.91
CA HIS A 24 3.86 3.48 -17.64
C HIS A 24 5.09 4.21 -17.04
N LEU A 25 6.21 3.51 -16.91
CA LEU A 25 7.46 4.06 -16.39
C LEU A 25 8.19 4.98 -17.41
N LYS A 26 7.67 5.07 -18.64
CA LYS A 26 8.25 5.84 -19.77
C LYS A 26 9.71 5.49 -20.00
N THR A 27 10.05 4.22 -19.97
CA THR A 27 11.40 3.68 -20.10
C THR A 27 11.53 2.72 -21.27
N THR A 28 12.74 2.22 -21.55
CA THR A 28 13.03 1.33 -22.66
C THR A 28 12.79 -0.12 -22.28
N LEU A 29 12.09 -0.87 -23.14
CA LEU A 29 11.98 -2.32 -23.07
C LEU A 29 13.09 -2.95 -23.92
N LEU A 30 13.84 -3.88 -23.32
CA LEU A 30 14.98 -4.57 -23.90
C LEU A 30 14.80 -6.08 -23.80
N HIS A 31 15.47 -6.84 -24.67
CA HIS A 31 15.54 -8.31 -24.63
C HIS A 31 16.93 -8.82 -24.24
N THR A 32 17.87 -7.92 -24.03
CA THR A 32 19.26 -8.22 -23.62
C THR A 32 19.64 -7.39 -22.42
N THR A 33 20.64 -7.85 -21.67
CA THR A 33 21.16 -7.12 -20.51
C THR A 33 21.69 -5.75 -20.94
N PRO A 34 21.22 -4.66 -20.31
CA PRO A 34 21.66 -3.30 -20.63
C PRO A 34 23.04 -3.00 -20.04
N ASP A 35 23.71 -1.98 -20.58
CA ASP A 35 24.84 -1.34 -19.93
C ASP A 35 24.30 -0.27 -18.95
N ALA A 36 23.75 -0.74 -17.84
CA ALA A 36 23.16 0.09 -16.79
C ALA A 36 23.47 -0.54 -15.41
N PRO A 37 23.66 0.27 -14.36
CA PRO A 37 24.00 -0.25 -13.04
C PRO A 37 22.88 -1.10 -12.43
N VAL A 38 21.62 -0.80 -12.78
CA VAL A 38 20.45 -1.56 -12.35
C VAL A 38 19.37 -1.53 -13.44
N TRP A 39 18.54 -2.56 -13.50
CA TRP A 39 17.39 -2.64 -14.40
C TRP A 39 16.27 -3.45 -13.78
N LEU A 40 15.06 -3.25 -14.28
CA LEU A 40 13.93 -4.13 -13.98
C LEU A 40 13.99 -5.37 -14.88
N SER A 41 13.68 -6.54 -14.34
CA SER A 41 13.59 -7.80 -15.10
C SER A 41 12.21 -8.40 -14.94
N VAL A 42 11.57 -8.72 -16.07
CA VAL A 42 10.28 -9.42 -16.14
C VAL A 42 10.56 -10.85 -16.60
N ASP A 43 10.25 -11.83 -15.76
CA ASP A 43 10.34 -13.27 -16.02
C ASP A 43 9.05 -13.99 -15.57
N ALA A 44 8.98 -15.31 -15.71
CA ALA A 44 7.83 -16.12 -15.31
C ALA A 44 7.47 -15.97 -13.80
N ALA A 45 8.43 -15.61 -12.95
CA ALA A 45 8.19 -15.40 -11.52
C ALA A 45 7.75 -13.97 -11.17
N GLY A 46 7.64 -13.06 -12.17
CA GLY A 46 7.20 -11.68 -12.01
C GLY A 46 8.31 -10.64 -12.12
N LEU A 47 8.07 -9.46 -11.57
CA LEU A 47 8.97 -8.30 -11.65
C LEU A 47 10.06 -8.34 -10.57
N SER A 48 11.29 -8.02 -10.95
CA SER A 48 12.42 -7.83 -10.02
C SER A 48 13.29 -6.66 -10.43
N LEU A 49 13.95 -6.02 -9.46
CA LEU A 49 15.04 -5.07 -9.66
C LEU A 49 16.36 -5.84 -9.52
N THR A 50 17.30 -5.64 -10.45
CA THR A 50 18.57 -6.38 -10.47
C THR A 50 19.73 -5.52 -10.96
N ASP A 51 20.95 -5.84 -10.49
CA ASP A 51 22.23 -5.32 -11.00
C ASP A 51 23.00 -6.36 -11.85
N GLY A 52 22.34 -7.51 -12.12
CA GLY A 52 22.93 -8.66 -12.83
C GLY A 52 23.50 -9.75 -11.93
N ASP A 53 24.06 -9.38 -10.78
CA ASP A 53 24.59 -10.32 -9.78
C ASP A 53 23.52 -10.70 -8.75
N GLN A 54 22.64 -9.76 -8.44
CA GLN A 54 21.59 -9.93 -7.46
C GLN A 54 20.26 -9.45 -8.01
N ALA A 55 19.17 -10.03 -7.50
CA ALA A 55 17.82 -9.60 -7.83
C ALA A 55 17.00 -9.43 -6.54
N MET A 56 16.23 -8.36 -6.51
CA MET A 56 15.24 -8.08 -5.48
C MET A 56 13.84 -8.22 -6.09
N ARG A 57 13.06 -9.13 -5.54
CA ARG A 57 11.63 -9.32 -5.86
C ARG A 57 10.87 -9.35 -4.54
N GLY A 58 9.79 -8.59 -4.46
CA GLY A 58 8.88 -8.66 -3.34
C GLY A 58 8.24 -10.06 -3.26
N ASP A 59 8.01 -10.54 -2.02
CA ASP A 59 7.44 -11.86 -1.80
C ASP A 59 6.79 -11.92 -0.42
N PHE A 60 5.48 -11.75 -0.41
CA PHE A 60 4.66 -11.76 0.81
C PHE A 60 4.54 -13.15 1.44
N THR A 61 4.81 -14.23 0.68
CA THR A 61 4.77 -15.60 1.22
C THR A 61 5.81 -15.80 2.33
N LYS A 62 6.91 -15.07 2.29
CA LYS A 62 7.95 -15.10 3.33
C LYS A 62 7.48 -14.60 4.69
N LEU A 63 6.39 -13.83 4.70
CA LEU A 63 5.82 -13.27 5.91
C LEU A 63 4.73 -14.15 6.53
N GLN A 64 4.31 -15.25 5.89
CA GLN A 64 3.20 -16.10 6.35
C GLN A 64 3.29 -16.52 7.82
N LYS A 65 4.50 -16.80 8.34
CA LYS A 65 4.69 -17.13 9.76
C LYS A 65 4.35 -15.94 10.68
N ARG A 66 4.68 -14.70 10.27
CA ARG A 66 4.37 -13.48 11.03
C ARG A 66 2.87 -13.17 11.00
N LEU A 67 2.17 -13.55 9.91
CA LEU A 67 0.74 -13.31 9.72
C LEU A 67 -0.14 -14.25 10.55
N GLN A 68 0.40 -15.35 11.12
CA GLN A 68 -0.36 -16.23 12.00
C GLN A 68 -0.84 -15.46 13.24
N TYR A 69 -2.10 -15.66 13.64
CA TYR A 69 -2.78 -14.90 14.68
C TYR A 69 -1.95 -14.70 15.95
N HIS A 70 -1.34 -15.79 16.47
CA HIS A 70 -0.54 -15.71 17.71
C HIS A 70 0.73 -14.87 17.53
N ASN A 71 1.37 -14.85 16.36
CA ASN A 71 2.53 -14.02 16.10
C ASN A 71 2.10 -12.57 15.83
N LEU A 72 1.05 -12.39 15.03
CA LEU A 72 0.53 -11.09 14.63
C LEU A 72 0.11 -10.23 15.84
N THR A 73 -0.51 -10.84 16.86
CA THR A 73 -0.89 -10.13 18.10
C THR A 73 0.30 -9.66 18.93
N HIS A 74 1.49 -10.22 18.69
CA HIS A 74 2.73 -9.80 19.34
C HIS A 74 3.50 -8.74 18.56
N GLU A 75 3.16 -8.50 17.29
CA GLU A 75 3.80 -7.46 16.47
C GLU A 75 3.58 -6.07 17.09
N LEU A 76 4.69 -5.35 17.29
CA LEU A 76 4.64 -4.02 17.88
C LEU A 76 3.87 -3.03 17.03
N LEU A 77 3.98 -3.12 15.70
CA LEU A 77 3.23 -2.30 14.76
C LEU A 77 1.72 -2.48 14.97
N VAL A 78 1.25 -3.74 15.03
CA VAL A 78 -0.17 -4.05 15.26
C VAL A 78 -0.64 -3.52 16.62
N LYS A 79 0.19 -3.57 17.66
CA LYS A 79 -0.12 -2.98 18.97
C LYS A 79 -0.18 -1.46 18.92
N ALA A 80 0.76 -0.82 18.19
CA ALA A 80 0.84 0.62 18.06
C ALA A 80 -0.39 1.20 17.33
N THR A 81 -0.90 0.49 16.31
CA THR A 81 -2.04 0.95 15.50
C THR A 81 -3.40 0.77 16.18
N LYS A 82 -3.51 -0.03 17.24
CA LYS A 82 -4.81 -0.22 17.94
C LYS A 82 -5.40 1.10 18.40
N VAL A 83 -6.70 1.30 18.12
CA VAL A 83 -7.52 2.41 18.64
C VAL A 83 -8.60 1.81 19.52
N LYS A 84 -8.74 2.33 20.75
CA LYS A 84 -9.72 1.82 21.73
C LYS A 84 -11.15 1.95 21.18
N GLY A 85 -11.92 0.87 21.25
CA GLY A 85 -13.33 0.85 20.82
C GLY A 85 -13.54 0.73 19.30
N ARG A 86 -12.47 0.50 18.52
CA ARG A 86 -12.56 0.30 17.07
C ARG A 86 -11.90 -1.01 16.66
N GLU A 87 -12.63 -1.84 15.93
CA GLU A 87 -12.15 -3.15 15.46
C GLU A 87 -11.66 -3.10 14.01
N LYS A 88 -12.39 -2.39 13.14
CA LYS A 88 -12.05 -2.23 11.72
C LYS A 88 -11.48 -0.82 11.52
N LEU A 89 -10.17 -0.75 11.35
CA LEU A 89 -9.48 0.52 11.18
C LEU A 89 -9.18 0.77 9.70
N ARG A 90 -9.37 2.02 9.29
CA ARG A 90 -8.85 2.55 8.02
C ARG A 90 -7.48 3.15 8.28
N VAL A 91 -6.48 2.54 7.69
CA VAL A 91 -5.09 2.95 7.87
C VAL A 91 -4.56 3.51 6.55
N ILE A 92 -3.91 4.66 6.61
CA ILE A 92 -3.07 5.15 5.52
C ILE A 92 -1.62 4.83 5.88
N ASP A 93 -0.96 4.01 5.05
CA ASP A 93 0.49 3.88 5.03
C ASP A 93 1.03 4.90 4.03
N ALA A 94 1.59 5.99 4.54
CA ALA A 94 2.05 7.10 3.71
C ALA A 94 3.47 6.90 3.14
N THR A 95 4.11 5.76 3.44
CA THR A 95 5.51 5.44 3.10
C THR A 95 5.67 3.95 2.82
N ALA A 96 4.87 3.43 1.89
CA ALA A 96 4.63 1.99 1.74
C ALA A 96 5.88 1.15 1.42
N GLY A 97 6.81 1.66 0.60
CA GLY A 97 7.96 0.89 0.14
C GLY A 97 7.56 -0.44 -0.47
N MET A 98 8.07 -1.55 0.05
CA MET A 98 7.72 -2.90 -0.41
C MET A 98 6.44 -3.48 0.24
N GLY A 99 5.71 -2.72 1.06
CA GLY A 99 4.40 -3.05 1.60
C GLY A 99 4.37 -4.12 2.70
N GLU A 100 5.51 -4.50 3.28
CA GLU A 100 5.57 -5.56 4.30
C GLU A 100 4.83 -5.17 5.59
N ASP A 101 4.96 -3.91 6.03
CA ASP A 101 4.28 -3.40 7.21
C ASP A 101 2.77 -3.23 6.95
N SER A 102 2.40 -2.75 5.76
CA SER A 102 1.00 -2.69 5.31
C SER A 102 0.33 -4.06 5.29
N LEU A 103 1.05 -5.12 4.86
CA LEU A 103 0.53 -6.49 4.88
C LEU A 103 0.23 -6.96 6.31
N LEU A 104 1.08 -6.62 7.30
CA LEU A 104 0.82 -6.94 8.71
C LEU A 104 -0.43 -6.23 9.24
N LEU A 105 -0.63 -4.96 8.85
CA LEU A 105 -1.81 -4.19 9.22
C LEU A 105 -3.08 -4.77 8.60
N ALA A 106 -3.02 -5.13 7.30
CA ALA A 106 -4.12 -5.78 6.60
C ALA A 106 -4.45 -7.16 7.20
N ALA A 107 -3.44 -7.95 7.58
CA ALA A 107 -3.63 -9.23 8.28
C ALA A 107 -4.27 -9.04 9.67
N ALA A 108 -4.01 -7.92 10.33
CA ALA A 108 -4.66 -7.56 11.60
C ALA A 108 -6.11 -7.07 11.44
N GLY A 109 -6.65 -7.05 10.20
CA GLY A 109 -8.03 -6.69 9.90
C GLY A 109 -8.24 -5.23 9.50
N CYS A 110 -7.16 -4.45 9.31
CA CYS A 110 -7.25 -3.07 8.83
C CYS A 110 -7.54 -3.02 7.32
N GLU A 111 -8.27 -2.00 6.89
CA GLU A 111 -8.28 -1.57 5.50
C GLU A 111 -7.13 -0.60 5.29
N VAL A 112 -6.20 -0.91 4.39
CA VAL A 112 -4.95 -0.18 4.24
C VAL A 112 -4.86 0.46 2.86
N THR A 113 -4.73 1.78 2.81
CA THR A 113 -4.35 2.52 1.61
C THR A 113 -2.86 2.82 1.69
N LEU A 114 -2.10 2.33 0.70
CA LEU A 114 -0.65 2.44 0.65
C LEU A 114 -0.25 3.50 -0.37
N TYR A 115 0.62 4.43 0.03
CA TYR A 115 1.19 5.42 -0.88
C TYR A 115 2.66 5.13 -1.11
N GLU A 116 3.04 5.05 -2.39
CA GLU A 116 4.44 4.95 -2.80
C GLU A 116 4.70 5.96 -3.92
N GLN A 117 5.66 6.85 -3.69
CA GLN A 117 5.96 7.95 -4.60
C GLN A 117 6.94 7.55 -5.72
N ASP A 118 7.83 6.58 -5.45
CA ASP A 118 8.74 6.09 -6.48
C ASP A 118 8.02 5.10 -7.39
N PRO A 119 7.88 5.39 -8.70
CA PRO A 119 7.09 4.56 -9.60
C PRO A 119 7.69 3.17 -9.82
N VAL A 120 9.00 3.00 -9.62
CA VAL A 120 9.67 1.68 -9.75
C VAL A 120 9.35 0.82 -8.53
N ILE A 121 9.42 1.40 -7.32
CA ILE A 121 9.04 0.71 -6.08
C ILE A 121 7.55 0.39 -6.10
N ALA A 122 6.70 1.33 -6.54
CA ALA A 122 5.27 1.10 -6.70
C ALA A 122 4.98 -0.06 -7.66
N ALA A 123 5.67 -0.14 -8.79
CA ALA A 123 5.54 -1.25 -9.74
C ALA A 123 5.96 -2.60 -9.13
N LEU A 124 7.07 -2.64 -8.37
CA LEU A 124 7.52 -3.85 -7.65
C LEU A 124 6.51 -4.30 -6.60
N LEU A 125 5.93 -3.35 -5.87
CA LEU A 125 4.89 -3.62 -4.87
C LEU A 125 3.60 -4.10 -5.54
N GLN A 126 3.18 -3.46 -6.63
CA GLN A 126 1.99 -3.87 -7.40
C GLN A 126 2.11 -5.30 -7.91
N ASP A 127 3.27 -5.68 -8.50
CA ASP A 127 3.53 -7.04 -8.93
C ASP A 127 3.53 -8.03 -7.75
N THR A 128 4.08 -7.62 -6.61
CA THR A 128 4.07 -8.43 -5.37
C THR A 128 2.65 -8.68 -4.89
N MET A 129 1.80 -7.65 -4.86
CA MET A 129 0.40 -7.76 -4.47
C MET A 129 -0.38 -8.64 -5.47
N ARG A 130 -0.18 -8.46 -6.78
CA ARG A 130 -0.80 -9.26 -7.83
C ARG A 130 -0.51 -10.76 -7.64
N ARG A 131 0.76 -11.13 -7.44
CA ARG A 131 1.15 -12.53 -7.19
C ARG A 131 0.61 -13.07 -5.87
N ALA A 132 0.54 -12.23 -4.84
CA ALA A 132 0.00 -12.62 -3.55
C ALA A 132 -1.52 -12.86 -3.57
N LEU A 133 -2.28 -12.22 -4.48
CA LEU A 133 -3.70 -12.51 -4.69
C LEU A 133 -3.95 -13.94 -5.20
N GLU A 134 -2.98 -14.56 -5.85
CA GLU A 134 -3.06 -15.95 -6.34
C GLU A 134 -2.81 -16.96 -5.20
N GLU A 135 -2.25 -16.51 -4.08
CA GLU A 135 -1.95 -17.32 -2.90
C GLU A 135 -3.16 -17.38 -1.96
N ALA A 136 -3.78 -18.55 -1.81
CA ALA A 136 -4.99 -18.74 -0.99
C ALA A 136 -4.85 -18.19 0.44
N ALA A 137 -3.65 -18.29 1.04
CA ALA A 137 -3.39 -17.81 2.39
C ALA A 137 -3.26 -16.28 2.49
N LEU A 138 -3.06 -15.58 1.38
CA LEU A 138 -2.82 -14.13 1.34
C LEU A 138 -3.96 -13.36 0.68
N HIS A 139 -4.78 -14.03 -0.13
CA HIS A 139 -5.84 -13.42 -0.94
C HIS A 139 -6.69 -12.43 -0.13
N GLU A 140 -7.35 -12.91 0.92
CA GLU A 140 -8.22 -12.09 1.77
C GLU A 140 -7.48 -10.95 2.49
N ILE A 141 -6.18 -11.10 2.73
CA ILE A 141 -5.37 -10.07 3.37
C ILE A 141 -5.06 -8.97 2.35
N VAL A 142 -4.60 -9.34 1.16
CA VAL A 142 -4.22 -8.39 0.10
C VAL A 142 -5.44 -7.64 -0.45
N MET A 143 -6.63 -8.26 -0.45
CA MET A 143 -7.90 -7.59 -0.82
C MET A 143 -8.22 -6.38 0.08
N ARG A 144 -7.64 -6.28 1.28
CA ARG A 144 -7.76 -5.11 2.16
C ARG A 144 -6.71 -4.03 1.89
N MET A 145 -5.81 -4.25 0.94
CA MET A 145 -4.73 -3.34 0.59
C MET A 145 -5.05 -2.64 -0.73
N GLN A 146 -4.89 -1.33 -0.76
CA GLN A 146 -5.06 -0.52 -1.97
C GLN A 146 -3.81 0.33 -2.19
N LEU A 147 -3.05 0.03 -3.25
CA LEU A 147 -1.88 0.81 -3.63
C LEU A 147 -2.29 2.05 -4.43
N VAL A 148 -1.70 3.18 -4.08
CA VAL A 148 -1.77 4.45 -4.80
C VAL A 148 -0.35 4.89 -5.10
N GLU A 149 0.01 4.93 -6.38
CA GLU A 149 1.26 5.54 -6.82
C GLU A 149 1.16 7.06 -6.73
N GLY A 150 2.05 7.69 -5.97
CA GLY A 150 2.10 9.13 -5.83
C GLY A 150 2.51 9.64 -4.45
N ASP A 151 2.60 10.96 -4.36
CA ASP A 151 2.97 11.66 -3.13
C ASP A 151 1.82 11.63 -2.10
N SER A 152 2.09 11.01 -0.96
CA SER A 152 1.15 10.94 0.17
C SER A 152 0.86 12.30 0.79
N ILE A 153 1.83 13.22 0.79
CA ILE A 153 1.70 14.56 1.39
C ILE A 153 0.56 15.34 0.73
N GLY A 154 0.54 15.33 -0.62
CA GLY A 154 -0.51 16.00 -1.38
C GLY A 154 -1.89 15.43 -1.10
N HIS A 155 -2.01 14.12 -0.91
CA HIS A 155 -3.27 13.46 -0.58
C HIS A 155 -3.71 13.78 0.85
N LEU A 156 -2.81 13.67 1.83
CA LEU A 156 -3.11 13.95 3.24
C LEU A 156 -3.60 15.40 3.45
N ARG A 157 -3.01 16.36 2.74
CA ARG A 157 -3.46 17.77 2.76
C ARG A 157 -4.90 17.91 2.25
N LYS A 158 -5.23 17.25 1.12
CA LYS A 158 -6.61 17.26 0.58
C LYS A 158 -7.63 16.66 1.56
N LEU A 159 -7.26 15.61 2.30
CA LEU A 159 -8.11 15.05 3.36
C LEU A 159 -8.35 16.06 4.49
N GLY A 160 -7.31 16.81 4.89
CA GLY A 160 -7.43 17.87 5.88
C GLY A 160 -8.38 19.00 5.45
N GLU A 161 -8.27 19.44 4.20
CA GLU A 161 -9.13 20.47 3.60
C GLU A 161 -10.59 20.02 3.51
N ALA A 162 -10.85 18.77 3.10
CA ALA A 162 -12.20 18.21 2.99
C ALA A 162 -12.90 18.08 4.37
N GLY A 163 -12.13 17.78 5.42
CA GLY A 163 -12.66 17.65 6.79
C GLY A 163 -13.07 18.97 7.46
N THR A 164 -12.72 20.13 6.91
CA THR A 164 -13.14 21.43 7.43
C THR A 164 -14.51 21.90 6.94
N GLY A 165 -15.13 21.15 5.98
CA GLY A 165 -16.37 21.54 5.30
C GLY A 165 -17.67 20.87 5.77
N SER A 166 -17.66 19.89 6.67
CA SER A 166 -18.89 19.20 7.11
C SER A 166 -18.81 18.62 8.52
N ASP A 167 -18.86 19.46 9.54
CA ASP A 167 -19.32 19.08 10.88
C ASP A 167 -20.84 19.30 10.95
N ALA A 168 -21.63 18.50 10.21
CA ALA A 168 -23.06 18.32 10.48
C ALA A 168 -23.25 16.84 10.84
N PRO A 169 -23.84 16.53 12.03
CA PRO A 169 -24.20 15.18 12.36
C PRO A 169 -25.27 14.70 11.37
N GLU A 170 -25.03 13.63 10.65
CA GLU A 170 -26.07 12.88 9.95
C GLU A 170 -26.94 12.21 11.03
N ASP A 171 -28.06 12.85 11.37
CA ASP A 171 -29.11 12.25 12.17
C ASP A 171 -29.63 11.00 11.44
N ASP A 172 -29.46 9.87 12.09
CA ASP A 172 -30.03 8.58 11.73
C ASP A 172 -31.56 8.65 11.89
N ALA A 173 -32.23 9.21 10.88
CA ALA A 173 -33.68 9.19 10.79
C ALA A 173 -34.11 7.84 10.17
N GLY A 174 -34.45 6.91 11.04
CA GLY A 174 -35.09 5.65 10.68
C GLY A 174 -36.23 5.83 9.68
N HIS A 175 -36.10 5.27 8.50
CA HIS A 175 -37.22 5.07 7.57
C HIS A 175 -37.75 3.65 7.69
N ASP A 176 -38.88 3.59 8.38
CA ASP A 176 -39.80 2.44 8.47
C ASP A 176 -40.31 2.09 7.06
N CYS A 177 -39.94 0.93 6.57
CA CYS A 177 -40.45 0.38 5.30
C CYS A 177 -41.56 -0.64 5.60
N SER A 178 -42.79 -0.16 5.70
CA SER A 178 -43.94 -1.03 5.64
C SER A 178 -44.77 -0.73 4.39
N THR A 179 -45.05 -1.83 3.68
CA THR A 179 -46.14 -2.09 2.69
C THR A 179 -46.06 -1.38 1.33
N LEU A 180 -45.96 -2.22 0.27
CA LEU A 180 -47.05 -2.37 -0.69
C LEU A 180 -46.89 -3.64 -1.59
N THR A 181 -47.98 -4.30 -1.73
CA THR A 181 -48.34 -5.57 -2.32
C THR A 181 -48.17 -5.67 -3.83
N ALA A 182 -47.91 -6.91 -4.24
CA ALA A 182 -48.16 -7.64 -5.51
C ALA A 182 -48.95 -6.99 -6.64
N SER A 183 -48.48 -7.22 -7.88
CA SER A 183 -49.32 -7.58 -9.01
C SER A 183 -48.54 -8.38 -10.06
N ALA A 184 -49.05 -9.55 -10.40
CA ALA A 184 -48.58 -10.45 -11.42
C ALA A 184 -49.05 -10.01 -12.80
N ALA A 185 -48.27 -10.23 -13.84
CA ALA A 185 -48.74 -10.43 -15.20
C ALA A 185 -47.79 -11.30 -16.00
N THR A 186 -48.33 -12.38 -16.48
CA THR A 186 -47.85 -13.39 -17.40
C THR A 186 -47.61 -12.87 -18.81
N GLY A 187 -46.70 -13.49 -19.55
CA GLY A 187 -46.54 -13.30 -20.98
C GLY A 187 -45.44 -14.18 -21.57
N ASP A 188 -45.88 -15.25 -22.23
CA ASP A 188 -45.14 -16.22 -23.06
C ASP A 188 -44.41 -15.58 -24.25
N GLY A 189 -43.39 -16.28 -24.76
CA GLY A 189 -42.93 -16.07 -26.12
C GLY A 189 -41.51 -16.58 -26.40
N ALA A 190 -41.48 -17.68 -27.12
CA ALA A 190 -40.36 -18.51 -27.54
C ALA A 190 -39.36 -17.88 -28.52
N ASP A 191 -38.16 -18.44 -28.52
CA ASP A 191 -37.40 -19.07 -29.62
C ASP A 191 -36.22 -18.32 -30.28
N ALA A 192 -35.18 -19.13 -30.53
CA ALA A 192 -34.14 -19.12 -31.56
C ALA A 192 -32.73 -18.52 -31.23
N SER A 193 -31.89 -19.50 -30.91
CA SER A 193 -30.51 -19.74 -31.38
C SER A 193 -29.77 -18.65 -32.19
N THR A 194 -28.55 -18.27 -31.75
CA THR A 194 -27.34 -18.33 -32.60
C THR A 194 -26.07 -18.22 -31.74
N SER A 195 -25.13 -19.08 -32.07
CA SER A 195 -23.76 -19.21 -31.57
C SER A 195 -22.91 -17.97 -31.87
N GLY A 196 -22.13 -17.54 -30.90
CA GLY A 196 -21.04 -16.58 -31.07
C GLY A 196 -20.13 -16.65 -29.85
N ALA A 197 -19.02 -17.40 -29.99
CA ALA A 197 -17.95 -17.42 -29.00
C ALA A 197 -17.18 -16.10 -29.12
N GLU A 198 -17.34 -15.23 -28.15
CA GLU A 198 -16.43 -14.11 -27.95
C GLU A 198 -15.77 -14.26 -26.58
N GLY A 199 -14.42 -14.31 -26.64
CA GLY A 199 -13.57 -14.44 -25.48
C GLY A 199 -13.74 -13.24 -24.55
N THR A 200 -14.30 -13.48 -23.38
CA THR A 200 -14.29 -12.54 -22.27
C THR A 200 -12.90 -12.60 -21.64
N THR A 201 -12.06 -11.64 -21.99
CA THR A 201 -10.93 -11.23 -21.14
C THR A 201 -11.48 -10.84 -19.78
N ASN A 202 -11.11 -11.59 -18.75
CA ASN A 202 -11.41 -11.28 -17.35
C ASN A 202 -10.70 -9.99 -16.93
N ASP A 203 -11.29 -8.86 -17.22
CA ASP A 203 -11.02 -7.57 -16.58
C ASP A 203 -11.84 -7.47 -15.28
N ALA A 204 -11.60 -8.40 -14.37
CA ALA A 204 -12.15 -8.37 -13.02
C ALA A 204 -11.10 -7.84 -12.03
N ALA A 205 -10.37 -6.79 -12.42
CA ALA A 205 -9.80 -5.87 -11.45
C ALA A 205 -10.96 -4.99 -10.98
N ALA A 206 -11.52 -5.34 -9.83
CA ALA A 206 -12.64 -4.67 -9.22
C ALA A 206 -12.39 -3.16 -9.14
N THR A 207 -12.94 -2.43 -10.09
CA THR A 207 -13.15 -1.00 -10.04
C THR A 207 -14.28 -0.73 -9.04
N MET A 208 -14.01 -0.97 -7.76
CA MET A 208 -14.79 -0.35 -6.70
C MET A 208 -14.37 1.12 -6.69
N ASN A 209 -15.34 2.01 -6.83
CA ASN A 209 -15.21 3.46 -6.85
C ASN A 209 -14.08 3.96 -5.93
N SER A 210 -12.90 4.15 -6.51
CA SER A 210 -11.71 4.65 -5.81
C SER A 210 -11.89 6.08 -5.29
N ALA A 211 -12.84 6.83 -5.84
CA ALA A 211 -13.16 8.19 -5.44
C ALA A 211 -13.91 8.26 -4.09
N ASP A 212 -14.86 7.36 -3.81
CA ASP A 212 -15.63 7.38 -2.55
C ASP A 212 -14.85 6.87 -1.34
N ARG A 213 -13.84 6.01 -1.56
CA ARG A 213 -12.98 5.52 -0.49
C ARG A 213 -11.89 6.54 -0.11
N ALA A 214 -11.50 7.39 -1.05
CA ALA A 214 -10.41 8.35 -0.92
C ALA A 214 -10.75 9.57 -0.03
N LEU A 215 -12.02 9.85 0.26
CA LEU A 215 -12.44 11.04 1.01
C LEU A 215 -12.82 10.77 2.48
N LYS A 216 -12.79 9.50 2.92
CA LYS A 216 -13.09 9.19 4.32
C LYS A 216 -11.84 9.35 5.18
N ARG A 217 -11.94 10.15 6.22
CA ARG A 217 -10.91 10.38 7.24
C ARG A 217 -10.29 9.06 7.71
N PRO A 218 -8.95 8.93 7.76
CA PRO A 218 -8.28 7.73 8.26
C PRO A 218 -8.40 7.64 9.79
N ASP A 219 -8.49 6.41 10.32
CA ASP A 219 -8.39 6.18 11.74
C ASP A 219 -6.94 6.29 12.21
N VAL A 220 -6.01 5.75 11.42
CA VAL A 220 -4.57 5.78 11.70
C VAL A 220 -3.79 6.16 10.46
N ILE A 221 -2.77 6.98 10.63
CA ILE A 221 -1.74 7.21 9.62
C ILE A 221 -0.44 6.56 10.11
N TYR A 222 0.14 5.70 9.29
CA TYR A 222 1.42 5.05 9.53
C TYR A 222 2.50 5.71 8.68
N LEU A 223 3.65 5.98 9.32
CA LEU A 223 4.81 6.62 8.71
C LEU A 223 6.07 5.80 9.03
N ASP A 224 6.81 5.39 8.01
CA ASP A 224 8.16 4.83 8.10
C ASP A 224 9.10 5.58 7.15
N PRO A 225 9.31 6.90 7.36
CA PRO A 225 10.22 7.64 6.52
C PRO A 225 11.62 7.05 6.67
N MET A 226 12.22 6.72 5.54
CA MET A 226 13.55 6.13 5.50
C MET A 226 14.58 7.05 6.17
N PHE A 227 15.23 6.51 7.20
CA PHE A 227 16.37 7.17 7.81
C PHE A 227 17.62 6.92 6.97
N PRO A 228 18.44 7.94 6.74
CA PRO A 228 19.80 7.69 6.31
C PRO A 228 20.47 6.85 7.41
N GLU A 229 20.62 5.56 7.17
CA GLU A 229 21.33 4.68 8.10
C GLU A 229 22.73 5.25 8.30
N ARG A 230 23.11 5.45 9.57
CA ARG A 230 24.50 5.65 9.91
C ARG A 230 25.28 4.46 9.36
N GLN A 231 26.19 4.72 8.44
CA GLN A 231 27.16 3.73 7.94
C GLN A 231 27.92 3.12 9.13
N LYS A 232 27.36 2.09 9.73
CA LYS A 232 28.07 1.18 10.63
C LYS A 232 28.03 -0.19 10.03
N SER A 233 29.13 -0.48 9.37
CA SER A 233 29.81 -1.76 9.20
C SER A 233 28.95 -3.02 9.25
N GLY A 234 29.03 -3.78 8.19
CA GLY A 234 28.78 -5.19 8.17
C GLY A 234 27.42 -5.56 7.63
N LEU A 235 27.40 -5.95 6.37
CA LEU A 235 26.33 -6.73 5.74
C LEU A 235 24.91 -6.13 5.90
N VAL A 236 24.73 -4.89 5.54
CA VAL A 236 23.44 -4.44 4.97
C VAL A 236 23.18 -5.46 3.87
N LYS A 237 22.12 -6.28 4.07
CA LYS A 237 21.79 -7.33 3.11
C LYS A 237 21.83 -6.68 1.75
N LYS A 238 22.70 -7.18 0.86
CA LYS A 238 22.97 -6.59 -0.46
C LYS A 238 21.70 -6.22 -1.25
N LYS A 239 20.55 -6.86 -0.94
CA LYS A 239 19.23 -6.53 -1.47
C LYS A 239 18.77 -5.10 -1.16
N PHE A 240 19.11 -4.53 0.00
CA PHE A 240 18.79 -3.14 0.32
C PHE A 240 19.63 -2.15 -0.46
N GLN A 241 20.81 -2.55 -0.97
CA GLN A 241 21.61 -1.67 -1.80
C GLN A 241 20.92 -1.33 -3.13
N LEU A 242 20.14 -2.27 -3.69
CA LEU A 242 19.37 -2.02 -4.91
C LEU A 242 18.27 -0.97 -4.70
N ILE A 243 17.60 -0.97 -3.54
CA ILE A 243 16.60 0.05 -3.20
C ILE A 243 17.25 1.42 -3.03
N HIS A 244 18.45 1.51 -2.47
CA HIS A 244 19.16 2.79 -2.32
C HIS A 244 19.48 3.50 -3.64
N TYR A 245 19.46 2.81 -4.77
CA TYR A 245 19.53 3.48 -6.09
C TYR A 245 18.24 4.21 -6.43
N LEU A 246 17.11 3.84 -5.81
CA LEU A 246 15.78 4.38 -6.08
C LEU A 246 15.39 5.46 -5.05
N GLU A 247 15.78 5.28 -3.81
CA GLU A 247 15.30 6.08 -2.70
C GLU A 247 16.12 7.36 -2.54
N ALA A 248 15.46 8.51 -2.71
CA ALA A 248 15.97 9.77 -2.20
C ALA A 248 15.72 9.83 -0.68
N PRO A 249 16.67 10.36 0.12
CA PRO A 249 16.42 10.63 1.54
C PRO A 249 15.15 11.47 1.69
N ALA A 250 14.36 11.19 2.71
CA ALA A 250 13.15 11.96 3.00
C ALA A 250 13.53 13.40 3.36
N GLU A 251 13.60 14.28 2.35
CA GLU A 251 13.93 15.70 2.51
C GLU A 251 12.84 16.51 3.24
N ASN A 252 11.67 15.89 3.52
CA ASN A 252 10.46 16.56 3.98
C ASN A 252 9.79 15.91 5.20
N GLU A 253 10.56 15.42 6.19
CA GLU A 253 9.99 14.80 7.41
C GLU A 253 8.99 15.74 8.13
N GLU A 254 9.29 17.02 8.22
CA GLU A 254 8.41 18.04 8.84
C GLU A 254 7.12 18.21 8.04
N THR A 255 7.24 18.30 6.71
CA THR A 255 6.08 18.44 5.82
C THR A 255 5.18 17.22 5.85
N LEU A 256 5.76 16.01 5.87
CA LEU A 256 5.02 14.76 5.97
C LEU A 256 4.27 14.66 7.30
N MET A 257 4.95 14.97 8.41
CA MET A 257 4.33 14.93 9.74
C MET A 257 3.21 15.96 9.86
N GLN A 258 3.41 17.19 9.34
CA GLN A 258 2.38 18.23 9.34
C GLN A 258 1.17 17.79 8.50
N ALA A 259 1.37 17.27 7.28
CA ALA A 259 0.28 16.78 6.45
C ALA A 259 -0.50 15.64 7.12
N ALA A 260 0.19 14.74 7.84
CA ALA A 260 -0.45 13.69 8.61
C ALA A 260 -1.30 14.23 9.77
N ILE A 261 -0.86 15.31 10.45
CA ILE A 261 -1.64 15.99 11.50
C ILE A 261 -2.86 16.67 10.89
N ASP A 262 -2.68 17.39 9.77
CA ASP A 262 -3.75 18.14 9.09
C ASP A 262 -4.86 17.21 8.58
N ALA A 263 -4.55 15.96 8.24
CA ALA A 263 -5.54 14.93 7.87
C ALA A 263 -6.41 14.46 9.05
N ARG A 264 -6.13 14.92 10.28
CA ARG A 264 -6.91 14.70 11.52
C ARG A 264 -7.19 13.21 11.82
N PRO A 265 -6.23 12.29 11.79
CA PRO A 265 -6.46 10.91 12.22
C PRO A 265 -6.73 10.85 13.74
N PHE A 266 -7.23 9.71 14.23
CA PHE A 266 -7.23 9.47 15.68
C PHE A 266 -5.83 9.25 16.21
N LYS A 267 -4.95 8.68 15.37
CA LYS A 267 -3.58 8.36 15.74
C LYS A 267 -2.64 8.43 14.56
N ILE A 268 -1.44 8.94 14.80
CA ILE A 268 -0.30 8.77 13.90
C ILE A 268 0.68 7.82 14.57
N VAL A 269 1.18 6.84 13.82
CA VAL A 269 2.19 5.86 14.27
C VAL A 269 3.42 6.02 13.40
N VAL A 270 4.54 6.34 14.00
CA VAL A 270 5.81 6.58 13.31
C VAL A 270 6.82 5.52 13.72
N LYS A 271 7.37 4.78 12.76
CA LYS A 271 8.46 3.83 13.00
C LYS A 271 9.79 4.56 13.02
N ARG A 272 10.59 4.29 14.05
CA ARG A 272 11.90 4.93 14.23
C ARG A 272 12.94 3.92 14.71
N PRO A 273 14.23 4.15 14.46
CA PRO A 273 15.29 3.45 15.18
C PRO A 273 15.13 3.66 16.68
N ALA A 274 15.40 2.64 17.50
CA ALA A 274 15.18 2.70 18.95
C ALA A 274 15.85 3.91 19.65
N LYS A 275 16.98 4.39 19.11
CA LYS A 275 17.72 5.57 19.61
C LYS A 275 17.70 6.76 18.64
N GLY A 276 16.86 6.72 17.58
CA GLY A 276 16.74 7.82 16.62
C GLY A 276 16.01 9.04 17.21
N PRO A 277 16.10 10.22 16.58
CA PRO A 277 15.32 11.38 16.97
C PRO A 277 13.82 11.14 16.71
N TYR A 278 12.97 11.94 17.34
CA TYR A 278 11.55 11.99 16.98
C TYR A 278 11.36 12.63 15.60
N LEU A 279 10.34 12.17 14.87
CA LEU A 279 10.00 12.76 13.57
C LEU A 279 9.64 14.23 13.74
N ALA A 280 10.22 15.10 12.90
CA ALA A 280 10.05 16.55 12.98
C ALA A 280 10.34 17.14 14.39
N GLY A 281 11.11 16.46 15.24
CA GLY A 281 11.37 16.87 16.61
C GLY A 281 10.17 16.82 17.56
N LEU A 282 9.01 16.35 17.11
CA LEU A 282 7.77 16.31 17.91
C LEU A 282 7.79 15.14 18.89
N LYS A 283 7.50 15.43 20.16
CA LYS A 283 7.42 14.39 21.20
C LYS A 283 6.11 13.61 21.07
N PRO A 284 6.14 12.25 20.99
CA PRO A 284 4.94 11.44 20.91
C PRO A 284 4.17 11.42 22.24
N SER A 285 2.89 11.04 22.18
CA SER A 285 2.07 10.78 23.37
C SER A 285 2.64 9.61 24.17
N TYR A 286 3.12 8.57 23.48
CA TYR A 286 3.86 7.44 24.05
C TYR A 286 4.64 6.72 22.95
N SER A 287 5.58 5.85 23.33
CA SER A 287 6.31 4.99 22.40
C SER A 287 6.20 3.52 22.82
N LEU A 288 6.22 2.62 21.83
CA LEU A 288 6.36 1.18 22.04
C LEU A 288 7.76 0.77 21.59
N ASP A 289 8.59 0.40 22.55
CA ASP A 289 10.00 0.11 22.32
C ASP A 289 10.22 -1.35 21.95
N GLY A 290 10.98 -1.57 20.87
CA GLY A 290 11.57 -2.84 20.48
C GLY A 290 13.08 -2.82 20.61
N LYS A 291 13.74 -3.93 20.24
CA LYS A 291 15.21 -4.03 20.34
C LYS A 291 15.95 -3.10 19.38
N ALA A 292 15.50 -3.00 18.14
CA ALA A 292 16.15 -2.24 17.07
C ALA A 292 15.33 -1.02 16.64
N ILE A 293 14.01 -1.12 16.73
CA ILE A 293 13.06 -0.10 16.34
C ILE A 293 12.10 0.20 17.49
N ARG A 294 11.49 1.38 17.43
CA ARG A 294 10.34 1.76 18.25
C ARG A 294 9.24 2.34 17.39
N TYR A 295 8.02 2.36 17.91
CA TYR A 295 6.88 3.02 17.30
C TYR A 295 6.45 4.20 18.17
N ASP A 296 6.61 5.40 17.67
CA ASP A 296 6.19 6.64 18.30
C ASP A 296 4.72 6.89 17.96
N CYS A 297 3.86 7.01 18.97
CA CYS A 297 2.42 7.14 18.83
C CYS A 297 1.96 8.54 19.23
N TYR A 298 1.30 9.24 18.31
CA TYR A 298 0.67 10.55 18.52
C TYR A 298 -0.83 10.35 18.52
N VAL A 299 -1.51 10.64 19.63
CA VAL A 299 -2.95 10.41 19.81
C VAL A 299 -3.67 11.73 19.86
N PHE A 300 -4.77 11.84 19.13
CA PHE A 300 -5.59 13.05 19.01
C PHE A 300 -7.02 12.75 19.51
N PRO A 301 -7.27 12.84 20.85
CA PRO A 301 -8.57 12.52 21.43
C PRO A 301 -9.72 13.40 20.90
N GLU A 302 -9.43 14.64 20.55
CA GLU A 302 -10.36 15.60 19.96
C GLU A 302 -10.90 15.14 18.59
N ASN A 303 -10.24 14.16 18.01
CA ASN A 303 -10.63 13.56 16.75
C ASN A 303 -11.45 12.25 16.94
N ALA A 304 -11.73 11.83 18.17
CA ALA A 304 -12.42 10.57 18.48
C ALA A 304 -13.94 10.65 18.35
#